data_3d12401aed13066470e58cf4447082f7
#
_entry.id   3d12401aed13066470e58cf4447082f7
#
_cell.length_a   1.000
_cell.length_b   1.000
_cell.length_c   1.000
_cell.angle_alpha   90.00
_cell.angle_beta   90.00
_cell.angle_gamma   90.00
#
_symmetry.space_group_name_H-M   'P 1'
#
loop_
_entity.id
_entity.type
_entity.pdbx_description
1 polymer ?
#
loop_
_entity_poly.entity_id
_entity_poly.type
_entity_poly.pdbx_seq_one_letter_code
_entity_poly.pdbx_strand_id
1 'polypeptide(L)'
;MDRSAALVPLHYVSLRARGPEDVVADAHGRVLTGVADGRILRVHHLGDPLTVRTEVLAETGGRPLGLELLPDGDLVVCDAERGLLRVSPHDKSVRVLADTVAGERLRFCSNAVALPDGTVYFTVSSRRHPLDRWIGDIVEHTGTGRLLRLAPGEREPEVLLEGLQFANGLALGADGSSLVISETGSCRLTRCRLTGPRAGHAEPFADLPGMPDNLWREGPDGPLWVALASPRVPPLGLLHRTPPTVRRAAARATVHAPYRPSGTVGVVAVDDRGRTVHHLTRRHSGFRMVTSVCAVGDHLVLGSLWESGVAVCARPAAR
;
A
#
# COMPACT_ATOMS: atom_id res chain seq x y z
N MET A 1 1.45 4.86 27.19
CA MET A 1 2.39 5.59 26.33
C MET A 1 3.06 4.56 25.44
N ASP A 2 2.72 4.57 24.17
CA ASP A 2 3.27 3.66 23.16
C ASP A 2 4.73 4.06 22.91
N ARG A 3 5.68 3.29 23.40
CA ARG A 3 7.10 3.58 23.22
C ARG A 3 7.51 3.03 21.87
N SER A 4 7.73 3.93 20.89
CA SER A 4 8.34 3.50 19.63
C SER A 4 9.75 2.96 19.87
N ALA A 5 10.06 1.83 19.25
CA ALA A 5 11.41 1.28 19.20
C ALA A 5 12.16 1.82 17.98
N ALA A 6 13.49 1.74 17.99
CA ALA A 6 14.30 2.17 16.87
C ALA A 6 14.18 1.18 15.69
N LEU A 7 13.96 1.71 14.50
CA LEU A 7 14.01 0.95 13.24
C LEU A 7 15.46 0.87 12.78
N VAL A 8 16.18 -0.15 13.25
CA VAL A 8 17.62 -0.35 13.04
C VAL A 8 17.97 -1.84 12.95
N PRO A 9 19.11 -2.20 12.28
CA PRO A 9 19.81 -1.35 11.31
C PRO A 9 18.94 -1.08 10.10
N LEU A 10 19.14 0.03 9.40
CA LEU A 10 18.45 0.32 8.14
C LEU A 10 19.49 0.30 7.02
N HIS A 11 19.49 -0.77 6.23
CA HIS A 11 20.36 -0.93 5.08
C HIS A 11 19.61 -0.56 3.81
N TYR A 12 20.20 0.31 3.00
CA TYR A 12 19.66 0.66 1.71
C TYR A 12 20.18 -0.27 0.62
N VAL A 13 19.27 -0.82 -0.16
CA VAL A 13 19.55 -1.69 -1.30
C VAL A 13 19.07 -1.00 -2.57
N SER A 14 20.02 -0.49 -3.37
CA SER A 14 19.73 0.19 -4.63
C SER A 14 19.23 -0.80 -5.67
N LEU A 15 18.08 -0.51 -6.30
CA LEU A 15 17.53 -1.28 -7.41
C LEU A 15 17.80 -0.61 -8.77
N ARG A 16 18.44 0.55 -8.78
CA ARG A 16 18.64 1.38 -9.98
C ARG A 16 17.32 1.67 -10.72
N ALA A 17 16.22 1.71 -9.97
CA ALA A 17 14.88 1.97 -10.46
C ALA A 17 14.13 2.80 -9.43
N ARG A 18 13.37 3.81 -9.84
CA ARG A 18 12.67 4.72 -8.91
C ARG A 18 11.35 4.13 -8.43
N GLY A 19 11.05 4.44 -7.19
CA GLY A 19 9.74 4.18 -6.59
C GLY A 19 9.36 2.70 -6.53
N PRO A 20 10.16 1.81 -5.91
CA PRO A 20 9.70 0.47 -5.56
C PRO A 20 8.62 0.60 -4.49
N GLU A 21 7.36 0.76 -4.94
CA GLU A 21 6.28 1.23 -4.09
C GLU A 21 5.76 0.13 -3.18
N ASP A 22 5.41 -1.03 -3.73
CA ASP A 22 5.04 -2.21 -2.95
C ASP A 22 6.16 -3.24 -2.95
N VAL A 23 6.24 -4.03 -1.89
CA VAL A 23 7.19 -5.13 -1.73
C VAL A 23 6.45 -6.37 -1.23
N VAL A 24 6.49 -7.45 -2.01
CA VAL A 24 5.94 -8.75 -1.65
C VAL A 24 7.01 -9.82 -1.70
N ALA A 25 7.07 -10.67 -0.68
CA ALA A 25 8.00 -11.79 -0.64
C ALA A 25 7.40 -13.05 -1.27
N ASP A 26 8.16 -13.74 -2.11
CA ASP A 26 7.76 -15.06 -2.60
C ASP A 26 8.24 -16.18 -1.64
N ALA A 27 7.80 -17.41 -1.92
CA ALA A 27 8.14 -18.59 -1.12
C ALA A 27 9.65 -18.90 -1.06
N HIS A 28 10.47 -18.29 -1.92
CA HIS A 28 11.92 -18.44 -1.93
C HIS A 28 12.66 -17.29 -1.25
N GLY A 29 11.95 -16.38 -0.59
CA GLY A 29 12.53 -15.21 0.07
C GLY A 29 13.03 -14.14 -0.90
N ARG A 30 12.59 -14.16 -2.17
CA ARG A 30 12.86 -13.10 -3.14
C ARG A 30 11.76 -12.06 -3.01
N VAL A 31 12.08 -10.80 -3.26
CA VAL A 31 11.13 -9.69 -3.18
C VAL A 31 10.72 -9.24 -4.58
N LEU A 32 9.42 -9.08 -4.78
CA LEU A 32 8.85 -8.51 -5.98
C LEU A 32 8.42 -7.08 -5.70
N THR A 33 8.61 -6.18 -6.67
CA THR A 33 8.23 -4.77 -6.53
C THR A 33 7.92 -4.15 -7.88
N GLY A 34 6.89 -3.28 -7.90
CA GLY A 34 6.58 -2.43 -9.04
C GLY A 34 7.36 -1.11 -8.98
N VAL A 35 7.90 -0.63 -10.10
CA VAL A 35 8.70 0.59 -10.17
C VAL A 35 8.13 1.63 -11.13
N ALA A 36 8.64 2.86 -11.05
CA ALA A 36 8.04 4.05 -11.67
C ALA A 36 7.93 4.00 -13.20
N ASP A 37 8.77 3.22 -13.86
CA ASP A 37 8.79 3.09 -15.32
C ASP A 37 7.91 1.94 -15.85
N GLY A 38 7.09 1.34 -14.99
CA GLY A 38 6.14 0.28 -15.37
C GLY A 38 6.68 -1.14 -15.24
N ARG A 39 7.97 -1.31 -14.90
CA ARG A 39 8.54 -2.64 -14.70
C ARG A 39 8.11 -3.23 -13.36
N ILE A 40 7.97 -4.55 -13.35
CA ILE A 40 7.90 -5.37 -12.14
C ILE A 40 9.22 -6.10 -12.01
N LEU A 41 9.90 -5.89 -10.89
CA LEU A 41 11.22 -6.45 -10.61
C LEU A 41 11.11 -7.59 -9.60
N ARG A 42 11.94 -8.62 -9.77
CA ARG A 42 12.28 -9.60 -8.73
C ARG A 42 13.67 -9.32 -8.21
N VAL A 43 13.80 -9.21 -6.90
CA VAL A 43 15.06 -8.91 -6.22
C VAL A 43 15.54 -10.15 -5.49
N HIS A 44 16.76 -10.57 -5.80
CA HIS A 44 17.42 -11.74 -5.23
C HIS A 44 18.47 -11.29 -4.20
N HIS A 45 18.72 -12.12 -3.19
CA HIS A 45 19.83 -11.98 -2.22
C HIS A 45 19.86 -10.64 -1.47
N LEU A 46 18.70 -10.18 -1.01
CA LEU A 46 18.58 -8.91 -0.25
C LEU A 46 19.44 -8.84 1.02
N GLY A 47 19.82 -9.99 1.59
CA GLY A 47 20.66 -10.06 2.78
C GLY A 47 22.16 -9.77 2.54
N ASP A 48 22.61 -9.76 1.29
CA ASP A 48 24.01 -9.49 0.92
C ASP A 48 24.08 -8.42 -0.17
N PRO A 49 24.48 -7.19 0.17
CA PRO A 49 24.56 -6.09 -0.80
C PRO A 49 25.50 -6.34 -1.99
N LEU A 50 26.47 -7.26 -1.86
CA LEU A 50 27.43 -7.58 -2.92
C LEU A 50 26.85 -8.53 -3.95
N THR A 51 25.81 -9.29 -3.60
CA THR A 51 25.20 -10.31 -4.48
C THR A 51 23.77 -9.96 -4.90
N VAL A 52 23.24 -8.81 -4.45
CA VAL A 52 21.92 -8.33 -4.87
C VAL A 52 21.82 -8.26 -6.40
N ARG A 53 20.78 -8.87 -6.92
CA ARG A 53 20.51 -8.94 -8.35
C ARG A 53 19.04 -8.70 -8.61
N THR A 54 18.72 -7.92 -9.64
CA THR A 54 17.36 -7.67 -10.09
C THR A 54 17.10 -8.37 -11.43
N GLU A 55 15.87 -8.88 -11.57
CA GLU A 55 15.34 -9.48 -12.78
C GLU A 55 14.04 -8.76 -13.16
N VAL A 56 13.85 -8.43 -14.44
CA VAL A 56 12.58 -7.86 -14.93
C VAL A 56 11.61 -9.00 -15.23
N LEU A 57 10.53 -9.07 -14.48
CA LEU A 57 9.49 -10.08 -14.65
C LEU A 57 8.52 -9.74 -15.78
N ALA A 58 8.09 -8.47 -15.83
CA ALA A 58 7.16 -7.96 -16.82
C ALA A 58 7.21 -6.43 -16.86
N GLU A 59 6.53 -5.85 -17.85
CA GLU A 59 6.30 -4.41 -17.97
C GLU A 59 4.80 -4.16 -18.13
N THR A 60 4.19 -3.41 -17.20
CA THR A 60 2.74 -3.15 -17.24
C THR A 60 2.37 -2.12 -18.30
N GLY A 61 3.32 -1.26 -18.68
CA GLY A 61 3.07 -0.11 -19.55
C GLY A 61 2.28 1.01 -18.87
N GLY A 62 2.20 0.98 -17.55
CA GLY A 62 1.60 2.00 -16.69
C GLY A 62 2.45 2.24 -15.46
N ARG A 63 1.82 2.35 -14.29
CA ARG A 63 2.48 2.50 -13.00
C ARG A 63 2.00 1.44 -12.01
N PRO A 64 2.68 0.29 -11.89
CA PRO A 64 2.34 -0.71 -10.89
C PRO A 64 2.58 -0.17 -9.47
N LEU A 65 1.57 -0.29 -8.63
CA LEU A 65 1.56 0.00 -7.21
C LEU A 65 1.45 -1.33 -6.44
N GLY A 66 0.32 -1.65 -5.83
CA GLY A 66 0.12 -2.86 -5.06
C GLY A 66 0.24 -4.15 -5.87
N LEU A 67 0.87 -5.13 -5.29
CA LEU A 67 1.13 -6.46 -5.86
C LEU A 67 0.54 -7.53 -4.93
N GLU A 68 -0.17 -8.50 -5.50
CA GLU A 68 -0.63 -9.68 -4.81
C GLU A 68 -0.15 -10.93 -5.54
N LEU A 69 0.62 -11.78 -4.86
CA LEU A 69 1.15 -13.01 -5.42
C LEU A 69 0.10 -14.13 -5.33
N LEU A 70 -0.27 -14.67 -6.48
CA LEU A 70 -1.22 -15.77 -6.57
C LEU A 70 -0.56 -17.14 -6.35
N PRO A 71 -1.32 -18.17 -5.94
CA PRO A 71 -0.77 -19.52 -5.72
C PRO A 71 -0.15 -20.18 -6.96
N ASP A 72 -0.57 -19.78 -8.16
CA ASP A 72 -0.01 -20.26 -9.44
C ASP A 72 1.25 -19.51 -9.89
N GLY A 73 1.69 -18.53 -9.11
CA GLY A 73 2.88 -17.73 -9.38
C GLY A 73 2.62 -16.49 -10.23
N ASP A 74 1.40 -16.28 -10.73
CA ASP A 74 0.99 -15.02 -11.35
C ASP A 74 0.83 -13.92 -10.28
N LEU A 75 0.74 -12.68 -10.73
CA LEU A 75 0.49 -11.52 -9.89
C LEU A 75 -0.84 -10.87 -10.26
N VAL A 76 -1.62 -10.48 -9.26
CA VAL A 76 -2.58 -9.40 -9.40
C VAL A 76 -1.83 -8.08 -9.15
N VAL A 77 -2.00 -7.12 -10.02
CA VAL A 77 -1.31 -5.84 -9.97
C VAL A 77 -2.31 -4.71 -10.03
N CYS A 78 -2.30 -3.86 -9.01
CA CYS A 78 -2.98 -2.58 -9.04
C CYS A 78 -2.11 -1.58 -9.79
N ASP A 79 -2.54 -1.15 -10.97
CA ASP A 79 -1.81 -0.17 -11.76
C ASP A 79 -2.56 1.17 -11.74
N ALA A 80 -1.86 2.24 -11.38
CA ALA A 80 -2.48 3.56 -11.22
C ALA A 80 -3.03 4.14 -12.52
N GLU A 81 -2.56 3.65 -13.68
CA GLU A 81 -2.94 4.16 -15.00
C GLU A 81 -3.80 3.17 -15.79
N ARG A 82 -3.63 1.86 -15.54
CA ARG A 82 -4.23 0.78 -16.32
C ARG A 82 -5.32 -0.01 -15.61
N GLY A 83 -5.55 0.26 -14.31
CA GLY A 83 -6.55 -0.44 -13.51
C GLY A 83 -6.02 -1.72 -12.86
N LEU A 84 -6.82 -2.76 -12.80
CA LEU A 84 -6.47 -4.05 -12.20
C LEU A 84 -5.96 -4.99 -13.28
N LEU A 85 -4.75 -5.52 -13.11
CA LEU A 85 -4.08 -6.37 -14.07
C LEU A 85 -3.78 -7.76 -13.48
N ARG A 86 -3.65 -8.77 -14.35
CA ARG A 86 -2.98 -10.03 -14.05
C ARG A 86 -1.70 -10.11 -14.87
N VAL A 87 -0.61 -10.43 -14.22
CA VAL A 87 0.72 -10.51 -14.82
C VAL A 87 1.28 -11.90 -14.58
N SER A 88 1.70 -12.56 -15.65
CA SER A 88 2.41 -13.84 -15.58
C SER A 88 3.91 -13.63 -15.71
N PRO A 89 4.70 -13.92 -14.66
CA PRO A 89 6.17 -13.86 -14.73
C PRO A 89 6.78 -14.91 -15.67
N HIS A 90 6.02 -15.96 -16.00
CA HIS A 90 6.51 -17.07 -16.83
C HIS A 90 6.69 -16.66 -18.30
N ASP A 91 5.69 -16.03 -18.88
CA ASP A 91 5.68 -15.61 -20.30
C ASP A 91 5.68 -14.08 -20.46
N LYS A 92 5.78 -13.35 -19.34
CA LYS A 92 5.73 -11.88 -19.23
C LYS A 92 4.45 -11.25 -19.76
N SER A 93 3.38 -12.02 -19.88
CA SER A 93 2.11 -11.51 -20.35
C SER A 93 1.43 -10.61 -19.30
N VAL A 94 0.75 -9.59 -19.80
CA VAL A 94 -0.03 -8.64 -18.98
C VAL A 94 -1.46 -8.58 -19.52
N ARG A 95 -2.42 -8.99 -18.70
CA ARG A 95 -3.84 -9.00 -19.02
C ARG A 95 -4.59 -8.03 -18.13
N VAL A 96 -5.43 -7.19 -18.72
CA VAL A 96 -6.36 -6.34 -17.97
C VAL A 96 -7.48 -7.21 -17.42
N LEU A 97 -7.68 -7.17 -16.10
CA LEU A 97 -8.81 -7.79 -15.41
C LEU A 97 -10.00 -6.83 -15.37
N ALA A 98 -9.74 -5.57 -14.99
CA ALA A 98 -10.74 -4.50 -14.99
C ALA A 98 -10.04 -3.14 -15.17
N ASP A 99 -10.57 -2.29 -16.04
CA ASP A 99 -10.09 -0.91 -16.25
C ASP A 99 -11.20 0.13 -16.16
N THR A 100 -12.43 -0.32 -15.92
CA THR A 100 -13.62 0.49 -15.70
C THR A 100 -14.45 -0.03 -14.53
N VAL A 101 -15.28 0.83 -13.96
CA VAL A 101 -16.32 0.50 -12.98
C VAL A 101 -17.49 1.47 -13.17
N ALA A 102 -18.70 0.96 -13.35
CA ALA A 102 -19.91 1.74 -13.61
C ALA A 102 -19.72 2.77 -14.76
N GLY A 103 -19.01 2.36 -15.81
CA GLY A 103 -18.69 3.22 -16.97
C GLY A 103 -17.59 4.26 -16.73
N GLU A 104 -17.04 4.37 -15.52
CA GLU A 104 -15.91 5.26 -15.22
C GLU A 104 -14.59 4.49 -15.33
N ARG A 105 -13.56 5.13 -15.91
CA ARG A 105 -12.22 4.55 -15.96
C ARG A 105 -11.64 4.39 -14.55
N LEU A 106 -11.15 3.19 -14.25
CA LEU A 106 -10.38 2.93 -13.04
C LEU A 106 -9.02 3.62 -13.15
N ARG A 107 -8.79 4.54 -12.25
CA ARG A 107 -7.52 5.24 -12.09
C ARG A 107 -7.11 5.14 -10.64
N PHE A 108 -5.79 5.13 -10.42
CA PHE A 108 -5.24 5.08 -9.08
C PHE A 108 -5.71 3.84 -8.28
N CYS A 109 -5.77 2.66 -8.95
CA CYS A 109 -5.82 1.39 -8.24
C CYS A 109 -4.56 1.29 -7.37
N SER A 110 -4.74 0.99 -6.08
CA SER A 110 -3.65 1.12 -5.11
C SER A 110 -3.15 -0.21 -4.58
N ASN A 111 -4.01 -1.04 -4.00
CA ASN A 111 -3.61 -2.31 -3.43
C ASN A 111 -4.70 -3.37 -3.61
N ALA A 112 -4.35 -4.66 -3.56
CA ALA A 112 -5.28 -5.76 -3.75
C ALA A 112 -5.03 -6.92 -2.79
N VAL A 113 -6.08 -7.72 -2.58
CA VAL A 113 -6.04 -9.04 -1.94
C VAL A 113 -6.83 -10.00 -2.80
N ALA A 114 -6.27 -11.15 -3.12
CA ALA A 114 -6.94 -12.22 -3.85
C ALA A 114 -7.32 -13.37 -2.91
N LEU A 115 -8.56 -13.87 -3.02
CA LEU A 115 -9.00 -15.05 -2.30
C LEU A 115 -8.73 -16.32 -3.11
N PRO A 116 -8.69 -17.50 -2.45
CA PRO A 116 -8.45 -18.78 -3.12
C PRO A 116 -9.50 -19.15 -4.18
N ASP A 117 -10.73 -18.60 -4.07
CA ASP A 117 -11.80 -18.80 -5.06
C ASP A 117 -11.63 -17.93 -6.33
N GLY A 118 -10.60 -17.08 -6.37
CA GLY A 118 -10.31 -16.16 -7.46
C GLY A 118 -10.99 -14.79 -7.34
N THR A 119 -11.74 -14.53 -6.26
CA THR A 119 -12.27 -13.19 -5.96
C THR A 119 -11.12 -12.26 -5.64
N VAL A 120 -11.11 -11.07 -6.23
CA VAL A 120 -10.13 -10.02 -5.95
C VAL A 120 -10.82 -8.82 -5.33
N TYR A 121 -10.35 -8.41 -4.15
CA TYR A 121 -10.70 -7.11 -3.56
C TYR A 121 -9.57 -6.14 -3.83
N PHE A 122 -9.90 -4.89 -4.16
CA PHE A 122 -8.88 -3.89 -4.40
C PHE A 122 -9.37 -2.48 -4.04
N THR A 123 -8.42 -1.60 -3.79
CA THR A 123 -8.67 -0.20 -3.45
C THR A 123 -8.39 0.73 -4.61
N VAL A 124 -9.12 1.82 -4.65
CA VAL A 124 -8.86 3.00 -5.49
C VAL A 124 -8.67 4.18 -4.54
N SER A 125 -7.49 4.82 -4.58
CA SER A 125 -7.16 5.87 -3.61
C SER A 125 -7.99 7.13 -3.81
N SER A 126 -8.18 7.53 -5.05
CA SER A 126 -8.92 8.74 -5.39
C SER A 126 -9.58 8.63 -6.78
N ARG A 127 -10.85 9.07 -6.87
CA ARG A 127 -11.54 9.30 -8.17
C ARG A 127 -11.23 10.69 -8.73
N ARG A 128 -10.74 11.61 -7.87
CA ARG A 128 -10.61 13.03 -8.21
C ARG A 128 -9.20 13.40 -8.63
N HIS A 129 -8.20 12.87 -7.95
CA HIS A 129 -6.80 13.18 -8.17
C HIS A 129 -6.05 11.95 -8.71
N PRO A 130 -5.38 12.05 -9.86
CA PRO A 130 -4.50 10.98 -10.34
C PRO A 130 -3.23 10.88 -9.46
N LEU A 131 -2.43 9.84 -9.68
CA LEU A 131 -1.25 9.57 -8.87
C LEU A 131 -0.24 10.73 -8.85
N ASP A 132 -0.02 11.42 -9.95
CA ASP A 132 0.88 12.58 -10.03
C ASP A 132 0.41 13.79 -9.21
N ARG A 133 -0.87 13.77 -8.76
CA ARG A 133 -1.49 14.80 -7.92
C ARG A 133 -2.03 14.27 -6.59
N TRP A 134 -1.50 13.15 -6.11
CA TRP A 134 -1.96 12.50 -4.88
C TRP A 134 -1.97 13.43 -3.65
N ILE A 135 -1.00 14.37 -3.57
CA ILE A 135 -0.95 15.37 -2.50
C ILE A 135 -2.21 16.25 -2.50
N GLY A 136 -2.73 16.54 -3.69
CA GLY A 136 -3.99 17.28 -3.83
C GLY A 136 -5.15 16.60 -3.15
N ASP A 137 -5.26 15.27 -3.24
CA ASP A 137 -6.29 14.49 -2.53
C ASP A 137 -6.14 14.58 -1.03
N ILE A 138 -4.92 14.35 -0.52
CA ILE A 138 -4.61 14.42 0.92
C ILE A 138 -4.94 15.81 1.48
N VAL A 139 -4.57 16.88 0.78
CA VAL A 139 -4.82 18.27 1.21
C VAL A 139 -6.30 18.62 1.12
N GLU A 140 -6.96 18.26 0.03
CA GLU A 140 -8.40 18.50 -0.17
C GLU A 140 -9.26 17.63 0.75
N HIS A 141 -8.78 16.45 1.13
CA HIS A 141 -9.49 15.46 1.95
C HIS A 141 -10.81 15.06 1.29
N THR A 142 -10.70 14.52 0.08
CA THR A 142 -11.84 14.40 -0.85
C THR A 142 -12.87 13.36 -0.42
N GLY A 143 -12.46 12.30 0.27
CA GLY A 143 -13.31 11.16 0.60
C GLY A 143 -13.82 10.44 -0.65
N THR A 144 -12.99 10.35 -1.70
CA THR A 144 -13.39 9.69 -2.95
C THR A 144 -12.72 8.33 -3.15
N GLY A 145 -12.00 7.83 -2.14
CA GLY A 145 -11.46 6.48 -2.09
C GLY A 145 -12.56 5.42 -2.04
N ARG A 146 -12.28 4.26 -2.64
CA ARG A 146 -13.23 3.14 -2.77
C ARG A 146 -12.57 1.81 -2.42
N LEU A 147 -13.38 0.86 -1.95
CA LEU A 147 -13.11 -0.58 -1.95
C LEU A 147 -14.00 -1.23 -3.01
N LEU A 148 -13.39 -2.05 -3.86
CA LEU A 148 -14.07 -2.77 -4.93
C LEU A 148 -13.84 -4.29 -4.82
N ARG A 149 -14.75 -5.06 -5.43
CA ARG A 149 -14.66 -6.51 -5.58
C ARG A 149 -14.77 -6.88 -7.05
N LEU A 150 -13.89 -7.72 -7.55
CA LEU A 150 -14.01 -8.39 -8.83
C LEU A 150 -14.25 -9.87 -8.58
N ALA A 151 -15.42 -10.37 -8.97
CA ALA A 151 -15.73 -11.80 -8.86
C ALA A 151 -14.98 -12.62 -9.93
N PRO A 152 -14.74 -13.92 -9.70
CA PRO A 152 -14.08 -14.78 -10.67
C PRO A 152 -14.81 -14.81 -12.02
N GLY A 153 -14.06 -14.54 -13.10
CA GLY A 153 -14.59 -14.54 -14.47
C GLY A 153 -15.31 -13.25 -14.88
N GLU A 154 -15.64 -12.37 -13.94
CA GLU A 154 -16.24 -11.07 -14.25
C GLU A 154 -15.20 -10.07 -14.75
N ARG A 155 -15.68 -9.00 -15.39
CA ARG A 155 -14.86 -7.87 -15.86
C ARG A 155 -15.29 -6.55 -15.27
N GLU A 156 -16.49 -6.48 -14.72
CA GLU A 156 -17.04 -5.28 -14.09
C GLU A 156 -16.96 -5.44 -12.58
N PRO A 157 -16.14 -4.63 -11.88
CA PRO A 157 -16.06 -4.67 -10.44
C PRO A 157 -17.31 -4.10 -9.78
N GLU A 158 -17.65 -4.64 -8.61
CA GLU A 158 -18.65 -4.09 -7.71
C GLU A 158 -17.99 -3.11 -6.73
N VAL A 159 -18.62 -1.96 -6.50
CA VAL A 159 -18.19 -1.01 -5.45
C VAL A 159 -18.80 -1.44 -4.12
N LEU A 160 -17.96 -1.83 -3.17
CA LEU A 160 -18.42 -2.25 -1.83
C LEU A 160 -18.48 -1.08 -0.83
N LEU A 161 -17.49 -0.17 -0.88
CA LEU A 161 -17.43 1.01 -0.04
C LEU A 161 -17.00 2.23 -0.83
N GLU A 162 -17.58 3.37 -0.49
CA GLU A 162 -17.18 4.70 -0.94
C GLU A 162 -16.90 5.62 0.25
N GLY A 163 -16.39 6.80 -0.01
CA GLY A 163 -16.17 7.80 1.03
C GLY A 163 -14.88 7.61 1.83
N LEU A 164 -13.99 6.70 1.42
CA LEU A 164 -12.72 6.45 2.10
C LEU A 164 -11.75 7.62 1.86
N GLN A 165 -11.01 7.99 2.90
CA GLN A 165 -10.05 9.10 2.84
C GLN A 165 -8.69 8.62 2.34
N PHE A 166 -8.55 8.56 1.00
CA PHE A 166 -7.40 8.02 0.32
C PHE A 166 -7.18 6.54 0.67
N ALA A 167 -8.09 5.67 0.16
CA ALA A 167 -7.99 4.22 0.36
C ALA A 167 -6.70 3.69 -0.27
N ASN A 168 -5.86 3.04 0.53
CA ASN A 168 -4.55 2.56 0.12
C ASN A 168 -4.42 1.05 0.40
N GLY A 169 -3.48 0.63 1.24
CA GLY A 169 -3.24 -0.76 1.57
C GLY A 169 -4.48 -1.54 1.96
N LEU A 170 -4.49 -2.81 1.62
CA LEU A 170 -5.57 -3.75 1.86
C LEU A 170 -5.02 -5.05 2.43
N ALA A 171 -5.67 -5.61 3.45
CA ALA A 171 -5.32 -6.91 3.98
C ALA A 171 -6.55 -7.67 4.44
N LEU A 172 -6.51 -9.01 4.33
CA LEU A 172 -7.55 -9.88 4.89
C LEU A 172 -7.45 -9.90 6.43
N GLY A 173 -8.58 -9.87 7.12
CA GLY A 173 -8.62 -10.14 8.55
C GLY A 173 -8.15 -11.56 8.87
N ALA A 174 -7.68 -11.81 10.09
CA ALA A 174 -7.12 -13.11 10.48
C ALA A 174 -8.10 -14.29 10.26
N ASP A 175 -9.38 -14.05 10.50
CA ASP A 175 -10.45 -15.04 10.36
C ASP A 175 -11.05 -15.10 8.92
N GLY A 176 -10.51 -14.33 7.99
CA GLY A 176 -11.03 -14.23 6.62
C GLY A 176 -12.41 -13.55 6.49
N SER A 177 -13.01 -13.10 7.59
CA SER A 177 -14.38 -12.56 7.62
C SER A 177 -14.46 -11.06 7.34
N SER A 178 -13.32 -10.40 7.21
CA SER A 178 -13.24 -8.94 7.02
C SER A 178 -12.00 -8.53 6.22
N LEU A 179 -12.05 -7.32 5.70
CA LEU A 179 -10.90 -6.61 5.14
C LEU A 179 -10.51 -5.45 6.04
N VAL A 180 -9.21 -5.19 6.13
CA VAL A 180 -8.66 -4.00 6.77
C VAL A 180 -8.08 -3.10 5.69
N ILE A 181 -8.45 -1.84 5.71
CA ILE A 181 -8.12 -0.84 4.70
C ILE A 181 -7.35 0.30 5.36
N SER A 182 -6.23 0.71 4.77
CA SER A 182 -5.55 1.95 5.13
C SER A 182 -6.30 3.15 4.59
N GLU A 183 -6.64 4.10 5.47
CA GLU A 183 -7.07 5.43 5.06
C GLU A 183 -5.94 6.44 5.35
N THR A 184 -5.07 6.65 4.34
CA THR A 184 -3.88 7.50 4.45
C THR A 184 -4.24 8.92 4.91
N GLY A 185 -5.28 9.50 4.31
CA GLY A 185 -5.73 10.86 4.61
C GLY A 185 -6.34 11.04 6.00
N SER A 186 -6.73 9.95 6.66
CA SER A 186 -7.31 9.97 8.02
C SER A 186 -6.35 9.45 9.09
N CYS A 187 -5.17 8.95 8.72
CA CYS A 187 -4.22 8.31 9.65
C CYS A 187 -4.87 7.19 10.46
N ARG A 188 -5.68 6.34 9.83
CA ARG A 188 -6.38 5.23 10.51
C ARG A 188 -6.48 4.00 9.61
N LEU A 189 -6.82 2.88 10.24
CA LEU A 189 -7.31 1.68 9.59
C LEU A 189 -8.83 1.60 9.74
N THR A 190 -9.49 1.11 8.70
CA THR A 190 -10.94 0.85 8.67
C THR A 190 -11.17 -0.62 8.37
N ARG A 191 -12.05 -1.29 9.11
CA ARG A 191 -12.44 -2.67 8.90
C ARG A 191 -13.76 -2.74 8.14
N CYS A 192 -13.81 -3.49 7.06
CA CYS A 192 -15.00 -3.83 6.31
C CYS A 192 -15.37 -5.30 6.54
N ARG A 193 -16.58 -5.59 7.00
CA ARG A 193 -17.07 -6.96 7.19
C ARG A 193 -17.47 -7.57 5.85
N LEU A 194 -16.98 -8.77 5.55
CA LEU A 194 -17.31 -9.49 4.33
C LEU A 194 -18.48 -10.47 4.54
N THR A 195 -18.62 -10.98 5.75
CA THR A 195 -19.61 -12.03 6.09
C THR A 195 -20.36 -11.71 7.37
N GLY A 196 -21.41 -12.47 7.65
CA GLY A 196 -22.23 -12.35 8.85
C GLY A 196 -23.27 -11.23 8.77
N PRO A 197 -23.99 -10.96 9.89
CA PRO A 197 -25.09 -9.99 9.91
C PRO A 197 -24.69 -8.54 9.61
N ARG A 198 -23.41 -8.24 9.66
CA ARG A 198 -22.85 -6.91 9.35
C ARG A 198 -22.02 -6.88 8.06
N ALA A 199 -22.26 -7.82 7.14
CA ALA A 199 -21.59 -7.81 5.84
C ALA A 199 -21.81 -6.47 5.11
N GLY A 200 -20.77 -5.93 4.50
CA GLY A 200 -20.77 -4.62 3.86
C GLY A 200 -20.64 -3.43 4.83
N HIS A 201 -20.65 -3.67 6.15
CA HIS A 201 -20.50 -2.58 7.14
C HIS A 201 -19.02 -2.26 7.38
N ALA A 202 -18.70 -0.95 7.37
CA ALA A 202 -17.36 -0.46 7.69
C ALA A 202 -17.35 0.21 9.08
N GLU A 203 -16.27 -0.05 9.82
CA GLU A 203 -16.07 0.51 11.17
C GLU A 203 -14.61 0.95 11.36
N PRO A 204 -14.30 2.00 12.14
CA PRO A 204 -12.93 2.31 12.53
C PRO A 204 -12.28 1.11 13.23
N PHE A 205 -11.03 0.81 12.87
CA PHE A 205 -10.31 -0.33 13.42
C PHE A 205 -9.12 0.07 14.29
N ALA A 206 -8.28 1.00 13.82
CA ALA A 206 -7.14 1.50 14.58
C ALA A 206 -6.77 2.92 14.16
N ASP A 207 -6.49 3.78 15.13
CA ASP A 207 -5.83 5.07 14.90
C ASP A 207 -4.33 4.89 14.90
N LEU A 208 -3.64 5.54 13.96
CA LEU A 208 -2.21 5.37 13.75
C LEU A 208 -1.41 6.64 14.00
N PRO A 209 -0.13 6.53 14.38
CA PRO A 209 0.73 7.69 14.68
C PRO A 209 1.19 8.45 13.42
N GLY A 210 0.86 7.96 12.24
CA GLY A 210 1.24 8.53 10.94
C GLY A 210 0.23 8.19 9.85
N MET A 211 0.56 8.55 8.63
CA MET A 211 -0.22 8.26 7.43
C MET A 211 0.04 6.82 6.97
N PRO A 212 -0.91 5.89 7.13
CA PRO A 212 -0.73 4.51 6.69
C PRO A 212 -0.71 4.42 5.16
N ASP A 213 0.08 3.49 4.67
CA ASP A 213 0.16 3.14 3.26
C ASP A 213 -0.17 1.66 3.08
N ASN A 214 0.66 0.83 2.44
CA ASN A 214 0.35 -0.58 2.24
C ASN A 214 0.39 -1.39 3.55
N LEU A 215 -0.33 -2.51 3.53
CA LEU A 215 -0.50 -3.44 4.63
C LEU A 215 0.10 -4.80 4.26
N TRP A 216 0.67 -5.47 5.23
CA TRP A 216 1.11 -6.85 5.08
C TRP A 216 0.78 -7.66 6.33
N ARG A 217 0.08 -8.79 6.17
CA ARG A 217 -0.22 -9.70 7.28
C ARG A 217 0.83 -10.80 7.36
N GLU A 218 1.33 -10.98 8.56
CA GLU A 218 2.30 -12.01 8.88
C GLU A 218 1.61 -13.36 9.15
N GLY A 219 1.18 -14.03 8.08
CA GLY A 219 0.42 -15.25 8.22
C GLY A 219 -0.96 -15.06 8.88
N PRO A 220 -1.72 -16.14 9.13
CA PRO A 220 -3.08 -16.05 9.66
C PRO A 220 -3.11 -15.52 11.11
N ASP A 221 -2.16 -15.94 11.95
CA ASP A 221 -2.13 -15.62 13.38
C ASP A 221 -1.19 -14.46 13.74
N GLY A 222 -0.45 -13.95 12.78
CA GLY A 222 0.51 -12.88 12.97
C GLY A 222 -0.10 -11.49 12.94
N PRO A 223 0.66 -10.48 13.41
CA PRO A 223 0.21 -9.10 13.38
C PRO A 223 0.07 -8.56 11.95
N LEU A 224 -0.77 -7.54 11.83
CA LEU A 224 -0.88 -6.76 10.61
C LEU A 224 0.14 -5.62 10.64
N TRP A 225 1.12 -5.69 9.76
CA TRP A 225 2.12 -4.65 9.57
C TRP A 225 1.58 -3.55 8.65
N VAL A 226 1.91 -2.32 9.00
CA VAL A 226 1.45 -1.09 8.34
C VAL A 226 2.66 -0.22 8.04
N ALA A 227 2.90 0.09 6.79
CA ALA A 227 3.87 1.10 6.41
C ALA A 227 3.33 2.51 6.73
N LEU A 228 4.19 3.40 7.21
CA LEU A 228 3.85 4.79 7.47
C LEU A 228 4.59 5.69 6.50
N ALA A 229 3.88 6.19 5.48
CA ALA A 229 4.45 7.07 4.45
C ALA A 229 4.93 8.41 5.04
N SER A 230 4.30 8.88 6.12
CA SER A 230 4.66 10.12 6.82
C SER A 230 4.18 10.06 8.27
N PRO A 231 4.83 10.74 9.22
CA PRO A 231 4.23 11.08 10.48
C PRO A 231 2.95 11.91 10.30
N ARG A 232 2.10 11.99 11.32
CA ARG A 232 0.97 12.93 11.31
C ARG A 232 1.47 14.36 11.08
N VAL A 233 0.72 15.11 10.27
CA VAL A 233 1.00 16.51 9.92
C VAL A 233 -0.05 17.41 10.59
N PRO A 234 0.22 17.97 11.77
CA PRO A 234 -0.79 18.72 12.54
C PRO A 234 -1.46 19.87 11.78
N PRO A 235 -0.75 20.70 10.97
CA PRO A 235 -1.38 21.74 10.16
C PRO A 235 -2.42 21.20 9.17
N LEU A 236 -2.19 19.99 8.63
CA LEU A 236 -3.13 19.34 7.73
C LEU A 236 -4.43 18.96 8.45
N GLY A 237 -4.34 18.46 9.69
CA GLY A 237 -5.52 18.15 10.50
C GLY A 237 -6.37 19.39 10.82
N LEU A 238 -5.74 20.56 10.94
CA LEU A 238 -6.48 21.84 11.10
C LEU A 238 -7.14 22.24 9.77
N LEU A 239 -6.45 22.11 8.66
CA LEU A 239 -6.99 22.38 7.33
C LEU A 239 -8.21 21.50 7.02
N HIS A 240 -8.20 20.23 7.39
CA HIS A 240 -9.32 19.30 7.17
C HIS A 240 -10.61 19.71 7.89
N ARG A 241 -10.52 20.55 8.92
CA ARG A 241 -11.70 21.13 9.64
C ARG A 241 -12.28 22.36 8.94
N THR A 242 -11.63 22.89 7.93
CA THR A 242 -12.11 24.06 7.18
C THR A 242 -13.14 23.66 6.11
N PRO A 243 -13.92 24.62 5.59
CA PRO A 243 -14.86 24.34 4.49
C PRO A 243 -14.19 23.76 3.26
N PRO A 244 -14.91 22.94 2.45
CA PRO A 244 -14.36 22.31 1.24
C PRO A 244 -13.76 23.29 0.24
N THR A 245 -14.29 24.52 0.16
CA THR A 245 -13.75 25.57 -0.73
C THR A 245 -12.34 25.99 -0.36
N VAL A 246 -12.04 26.10 0.93
CA VAL A 246 -10.69 26.43 1.45
C VAL A 246 -9.73 25.29 1.15
N ARG A 247 -10.14 24.06 1.41
CA ARG A 247 -9.34 22.86 1.14
C ARG A 247 -9.03 22.70 -0.35
N ARG A 248 -10.00 22.96 -1.24
CA ARG A 248 -9.79 22.97 -2.69
C ARG A 248 -8.79 24.02 -3.14
N ALA A 249 -8.87 25.23 -2.58
CA ALA A 249 -7.91 26.27 -2.88
C ALA A 249 -6.49 25.88 -2.43
N ALA A 250 -6.37 25.34 -1.23
CA ALA A 250 -5.09 24.81 -0.72
C ALA A 250 -4.54 23.68 -1.60
N ALA A 251 -5.37 22.71 -2.00
CA ALA A 251 -4.99 21.62 -2.87
C ALA A 251 -4.47 22.12 -4.24
N ARG A 252 -5.11 23.13 -4.84
CA ARG A 252 -4.64 23.75 -6.08
C ARG A 252 -3.25 24.35 -5.93
N ALA A 253 -2.94 24.95 -4.79
CA ALA A 253 -1.62 25.52 -4.54
C ALA A 253 -0.52 24.45 -4.47
N THR A 254 -0.85 23.20 -4.13
CA THR A 254 0.15 22.11 -4.07
C THR A 254 0.68 21.69 -5.44
N VAL A 255 -0.03 21.98 -6.53
CA VAL A 255 0.38 21.61 -7.90
C VAL A 255 1.76 22.20 -8.26
N HIS A 256 2.08 23.38 -7.73
CA HIS A 256 3.33 24.08 -8.00
C HIS A 256 4.33 24.02 -6.85
N ALA A 257 3.95 23.42 -5.71
CA ALA A 257 4.80 23.34 -4.55
C ALA A 257 5.71 22.10 -4.63
N PRO A 258 7.03 22.23 -4.47
CA PRO A 258 7.90 21.06 -4.44
C PRO A 258 7.62 20.23 -3.19
N TYR A 259 7.17 18.98 -3.38
CA TYR A 259 7.01 18.06 -2.28
C TYR A 259 8.36 17.47 -1.87
N ARG A 260 8.60 17.44 -0.56
CA ARG A 260 9.75 16.73 0.02
C ARG A 260 9.23 15.82 1.14
N PRO A 261 9.41 14.50 1.04
CA PRO A 261 9.01 13.59 2.09
C PRO A 261 9.74 13.85 3.40
N SER A 262 9.06 13.56 4.50
CA SER A 262 9.68 13.58 5.84
C SER A 262 10.90 12.67 5.88
N GLY A 263 11.93 13.08 6.60
CA GLY A 263 13.07 12.21 6.95
C GLY A 263 12.76 11.24 8.10
N THR A 264 11.52 11.22 8.61
CA THR A 264 11.07 10.23 9.58
C THR A 264 10.38 9.10 8.86
N VAL A 265 10.86 7.89 9.04
CA VAL A 265 10.29 6.64 8.52
C VAL A 265 9.80 5.78 9.67
N GLY A 266 8.78 4.95 9.41
CA GLY A 266 8.24 4.08 10.42
C GLY A 266 7.36 2.98 9.88
N VAL A 267 7.20 1.94 10.70
CA VAL A 267 6.22 0.89 10.51
C VAL A 267 5.54 0.59 11.85
N VAL A 268 4.28 0.19 11.78
CA VAL A 268 3.49 -0.21 12.95
C VAL A 268 2.97 -1.61 12.71
N ALA A 269 2.94 -2.44 13.74
CA ALA A 269 2.20 -3.69 13.71
C ALA A 269 1.01 -3.60 14.67
N VAL A 270 -0.15 -4.05 14.24
CA VAL A 270 -1.37 -4.08 15.05
C VAL A 270 -1.91 -5.50 15.16
N ASP A 271 -2.50 -5.83 16.31
CA ASP A 271 -3.21 -7.09 16.53
C ASP A 271 -4.64 -7.06 15.92
N ASP A 272 -5.37 -8.18 15.98
CA ASP A 272 -6.72 -8.30 15.44
C ASP A 272 -7.79 -7.47 16.18
N ARG A 273 -7.38 -6.81 17.28
CA ARG A 273 -8.20 -5.83 18.01
C ARG A 273 -7.83 -4.38 17.67
N GLY A 274 -6.90 -4.17 16.72
CA GLY A 274 -6.41 -2.85 16.35
C GLY A 274 -5.44 -2.23 17.35
N ARG A 275 -4.92 -3.00 18.31
CA ARG A 275 -3.94 -2.49 19.29
C ARG A 275 -2.54 -2.59 18.71
N THR A 276 -1.77 -1.52 18.85
CA THR A 276 -0.36 -1.50 18.44
C THR A 276 0.47 -2.49 19.28
N VAL A 277 1.10 -3.44 18.61
CA VAL A 277 2.03 -4.41 19.23
C VAL A 277 3.48 -4.05 18.96
N HIS A 278 3.78 -3.48 17.81
CA HIS A 278 5.08 -2.90 17.49
C HIS A 278 4.93 -1.52 16.87
N HIS A 279 5.84 -0.60 17.20
CA HIS A 279 5.97 0.70 16.56
C HIS A 279 7.47 0.98 16.40
N LEU A 280 7.97 0.87 15.17
CA LEU A 280 9.38 1.07 14.83
C LEU A 280 9.51 2.38 14.07
N THR A 281 10.40 3.26 14.51
CA THR A 281 10.63 4.54 13.85
C THR A 281 12.11 4.88 13.75
N ARG A 282 12.47 5.67 12.73
CA ARG A 282 13.78 6.28 12.58
C ARG A 282 13.62 7.72 12.11
N ARG A 283 14.20 8.65 12.86
CA ARG A 283 14.29 10.06 12.47
C ARG A 283 15.58 10.33 11.69
N HIS A 284 15.56 11.38 10.89
CA HIS A 284 16.71 11.79 10.06
C HIS A 284 17.25 10.65 9.18
N SER A 285 16.35 9.79 8.69
CA SER A 285 16.70 8.71 7.79
C SER A 285 17.08 9.25 6.42
N GLY A 286 18.09 8.65 5.80
CA GLY A 286 18.36 8.84 4.36
C GLY A 286 17.33 8.18 3.47
N PHE A 287 16.60 7.17 3.97
CA PHE A 287 15.45 6.56 3.33
C PHE A 287 14.17 7.30 3.72
N ARG A 288 13.25 7.50 2.79
CA ARG A 288 12.07 8.34 2.99
C ARG A 288 10.82 7.67 2.43
N MET A 289 9.66 8.07 2.96
CA MET A 289 8.35 7.71 2.44
C MET A 289 8.18 6.18 2.31
N VAL A 290 8.16 5.49 3.46
CA VAL A 290 7.90 4.05 3.50
C VAL A 290 6.47 3.79 3.07
N THR A 291 6.28 3.13 1.93
CA THR A 291 4.96 2.84 1.37
C THR A 291 4.55 1.38 1.55
N SER A 292 5.51 0.49 1.74
CA SER A 292 5.20 -0.93 1.94
C SER A 292 6.18 -1.60 2.90
N VAL A 293 5.78 -2.74 3.43
CA VAL A 293 6.58 -3.58 4.30
C VAL A 293 6.22 -5.05 4.09
N CYS A 294 7.22 -5.93 4.00
CA CYS A 294 7.04 -7.38 4.09
C CYS A 294 8.20 -7.98 4.90
N ALA A 295 8.09 -9.24 5.31
CA ALA A 295 9.20 -9.95 5.95
C ALA A 295 9.87 -10.94 5.01
N VAL A 296 11.20 -11.04 5.13
CA VAL A 296 12.03 -12.07 4.52
C VAL A 296 12.97 -12.59 5.59
N GLY A 297 12.72 -13.80 6.09
CA GLY A 297 13.42 -14.35 7.23
C GLY A 297 13.32 -13.42 8.46
N ASP A 298 14.46 -13.08 9.05
CA ASP A 298 14.56 -12.22 10.23
C ASP A 298 14.61 -10.71 9.89
N HIS A 299 14.23 -10.35 8.66
CA HIS A 299 14.28 -8.97 8.19
C HIS A 299 12.91 -8.47 7.74
N LEU A 300 12.69 -7.16 7.95
CA LEU A 300 11.66 -6.41 7.26
C LEU A 300 12.27 -5.71 6.06
N VAL A 301 11.59 -5.81 4.92
CA VAL A 301 11.93 -5.11 3.68
C VAL A 301 10.91 -3.99 3.50
N LEU A 302 11.39 -2.78 3.23
CA LEU A 302 10.58 -1.57 3.13
C LEU A 302 10.62 -1.04 1.70
N GLY A 303 9.45 -0.86 1.10
CA GLY A 303 9.27 -0.15 -0.16
C GLY A 303 9.15 1.36 0.01
N SER A 304 9.28 2.09 -1.10
CA SER A 304 9.13 3.55 -1.11
C SER A 304 8.72 4.07 -2.48
N LEU A 305 7.74 4.96 -2.52
CA LEU A 305 7.38 5.69 -3.74
C LEU A 305 8.45 6.70 -4.17
N TRP A 306 9.32 7.11 -3.25
CA TRP A 306 10.31 8.20 -3.45
C TRP A 306 11.70 7.71 -3.84
N GLU A 307 12.17 6.62 -3.23
CA GLU A 307 13.54 6.16 -3.31
C GLU A 307 13.84 5.37 -4.61
N SER A 308 15.13 5.12 -4.85
CA SER A 308 15.58 4.30 -5.99
C SER A 308 15.99 2.89 -5.57
N GLY A 309 15.45 2.42 -4.46
CA GLY A 309 15.72 1.11 -3.90
C GLY A 309 14.86 0.84 -2.67
N VAL A 310 15.05 -0.31 -2.07
CA VAL A 310 14.37 -0.74 -0.85
C VAL A 310 15.27 -0.58 0.36
N ALA A 311 14.70 -0.56 1.55
CA ALA A 311 15.47 -0.62 2.78
C ALA A 311 15.20 -1.93 3.51
N VAL A 312 16.22 -2.43 4.21
CA VAL A 312 16.15 -3.67 4.99
C VAL A 312 16.53 -3.38 6.43
N CYS A 313 15.71 -3.84 7.37
CA CYS A 313 15.99 -3.71 8.80
C CYS A 313 15.69 -5.01 9.55
N ALA A 314 16.18 -5.11 10.79
CA ALA A 314 15.86 -6.26 11.62
C ALA A 314 14.37 -6.32 11.96
N ARG A 315 13.81 -7.50 11.89
CA ARG A 315 12.45 -7.79 12.37
C ARG A 315 12.50 -7.93 13.90
N PRO A 316 11.58 -7.29 14.64
CA PRO A 316 11.50 -7.50 16.08
C PRO A 316 11.11 -8.95 16.39
N ALA A 317 11.63 -9.48 17.49
CA ALA A 317 11.22 -10.79 17.99
C ALA A 317 9.71 -10.81 18.27
N ALA A 318 9.06 -11.93 17.99
CA ALA A 318 7.68 -12.15 18.40
C ALA A 318 7.57 -12.02 19.94
N ARG A 319 6.59 -11.25 20.41
CA ARG A 319 6.33 -11.07 21.85
C ARG A 319 5.33 -12.08 22.33
#